data_91f8d19e72bc4610d1d6f02c59ff1c67
#
_entry.id   91f8d19e72bc4610d1d6f02c59ff1c67
#
_cell.length_a   1.000
_cell.length_b   1.000
_cell.length_c   1.000
_cell.angle_alpha   90.00
_cell.angle_beta   90.00
_cell.angle_gamma   90.00
#
_symmetry.space_group_name_H-M   'P 1'
#
loop_
_entity.id
_entity.type
_entity.pdbx_description
1 polymer ?
#
loop_
_entity_poly.entity_id
_entity_poly.type
_entity_poly.pdbx_seq_one_letter_code
_entity_poly.pdbx_strand_id
1 'polypeptide(L)'
;SFEDSSSYGPQVFYFYSSASGKALAGSVLSALNASLGIKQPRQIKANKDYFILKKSTSPSVIVECGFLSNPDETLLLSDKTYQKKLAQAIYIGITDYLNQAYPKYLQ
;
A
#
# COMPACT_ATOMS: atom_id res chain seq x y z
N SER A 1 -7.98 -8.20 7.79
CA SER A 1 -6.85 -9.10 7.99
C SER A 1 -7.21 -10.50 7.55
N PHE A 2 -6.25 -11.36 7.54
CA PHE A 2 -6.35 -12.68 6.96
C PHE A 2 -6.16 -13.76 8.01
N GLU A 3 -6.89 -14.85 7.89
CA GLU A 3 -6.82 -15.92 8.90
C GLU A 3 -5.63 -16.87 8.67
N ASP A 4 -5.13 -16.92 7.44
CA ASP A 4 -4.01 -17.79 7.11
C ASP A 4 -2.72 -17.26 7.72
N SER A 5 -2.12 -18.02 8.65
CA SER A 5 -0.90 -17.62 9.34
C SER A 5 0.33 -17.58 8.42
N SER A 6 0.24 -18.13 7.21
CA SER A 6 1.31 -18.05 6.22
C SER A 6 1.25 -16.76 5.40
N SER A 7 0.17 -16.00 5.48
CA SER A 7 0.05 -14.74 4.76
C SER A 7 1.01 -13.70 5.31
N TYR A 8 1.71 -13.00 4.42
CA TYR A 8 2.66 -11.98 4.80
C TYR A 8 2.80 -10.93 3.71
N GLY A 9 3.42 -9.81 4.07
CA GLY A 9 3.71 -8.74 3.15
C GLY A 9 2.60 -7.70 3.05
N PRO A 10 2.91 -6.55 2.47
CA PRO A 10 1.94 -5.47 2.34
C PRO A 10 0.92 -5.75 1.25
N GLN A 11 -0.24 -5.13 1.40
CA GLN A 11 -1.33 -5.23 0.45
C GLN A 11 -1.97 -3.85 0.30
N VAL A 12 -2.34 -3.47 -0.93
CA VAL A 12 -2.94 -2.15 -1.20
C VAL A 12 -4.23 -2.33 -1.97
N PHE A 13 -5.29 -1.71 -1.46
CA PHE A 13 -6.61 -1.71 -2.08
C PHE A 13 -6.92 -0.35 -2.69
N TYR A 14 -7.63 -0.37 -3.82
CA TYR A 14 -8.14 0.84 -4.46
C TYR A 14 -9.60 0.61 -4.85
N PHE A 15 -10.35 1.70 -5.09
CA PHE A 15 -11.73 1.56 -5.54
C PHE A 15 -11.76 1.06 -6.99
N TYR A 16 -12.57 0.04 -7.25
CA TYR A 16 -12.51 -0.73 -8.49
C TYR A 16 -12.64 0.11 -9.77
N SER A 17 -13.38 1.20 -9.74
CA SER A 17 -13.58 2.05 -10.93
C SER A 17 -12.68 3.28 -10.96
N SER A 18 -11.77 3.44 -10.00
CA SER A 18 -10.88 4.59 -9.91
C SER A 18 -9.56 4.33 -10.63
N ALA A 19 -9.37 4.96 -11.78
CA ALA A 19 -8.11 4.86 -12.51
C ALA A 19 -6.96 5.49 -11.72
N SER A 20 -7.20 6.65 -11.10
CA SER A 20 -6.18 7.32 -10.27
C SER A 20 -5.86 6.53 -9.00
N GLY A 21 -6.88 5.94 -8.38
CA GLY A 21 -6.67 5.07 -7.22
C GLY A 21 -5.83 3.86 -7.58
N LYS A 22 -6.08 3.26 -8.73
CA LYS A 22 -5.31 2.13 -9.23
C LYS A 22 -3.84 2.50 -9.45
N ALA A 23 -3.58 3.64 -10.07
CA ALA A 23 -2.23 4.12 -10.31
C ALA A 23 -1.49 4.40 -9.00
N LEU A 24 -2.15 5.05 -8.04
CA LEU A 24 -1.59 5.32 -6.72
C LEU A 24 -1.29 4.00 -6.00
N ALA A 25 -2.21 3.06 -6.03
CA ALA A 25 -2.02 1.75 -5.39
C ALA A 25 -0.80 1.02 -5.96
N GLY A 26 -0.64 1.01 -7.27
CA GLY A 26 0.51 0.39 -7.91
C GLY A 26 1.83 1.02 -7.48
N SER A 27 1.87 2.34 -7.43
CA SER A 27 3.07 3.07 -7.04
C SER A 27 3.44 2.81 -5.59
N VAL A 28 2.47 2.85 -4.68
CA VAL A 28 2.69 2.60 -3.25
C VAL A 28 3.14 1.16 -3.01
N LEU A 29 2.46 0.19 -3.61
CA LEU A 29 2.82 -1.22 -3.41
C LEU A 29 4.21 -1.52 -3.99
N SER A 30 4.55 -0.95 -5.14
CA SER A 30 5.88 -1.11 -5.72
C SER A 30 6.97 -0.61 -4.77
N ALA A 31 6.78 0.57 -4.19
CA ALA A 31 7.74 1.13 -3.25
C ALA A 31 7.86 0.28 -1.98
N LEU A 32 6.74 -0.21 -1.46
CA LEU A 32 6.73 -1.08 -0.29
C LEU A 32 7.48 -2.39 -0.57
N ASN A 33 7.16 -3.03 -1.68
CA ASN A 33 7.81 -4.30 -2.05
C ASN A 33 9.32 -4.13 -2.22
N ALA A 34 9.75 -3.05 -2.85
CA ALA A 34 11.17 -2.76 -3.03
C ALA A 34 11.87 -2.50 -1.68
N SER A 35 11.29 -1.65 -0.85
CA SER A 35 11.88 -1.28 0.44
C SER A 35 11.96 -2.46 1.41
N LEU A 36 10.97 -3.34 1.37
CA LEU A 36 10.89 -4.48 2.28
C LEU A 36 11.53 -5.74 1.71
N GLY A 37 11.98 -5.71 0.47
CA GLY A 37 12.59 -6.87 -0.16
C GLY A 37 11.65 -8.05 -0.30
N ILE A 38 10.39 -7.79 -0.63
CA ILE A 38 9.38 -8.84 -0.74
C ILE A 38 9.68 -9.73 -1.95
N LYS A 39 9.85 -11.02 -1.71
CA LYS A 39 10.21 -11.97 -2.75
C LYS A 39 9.04 -12.43 -3.60
N GLN A 40 7.86 -12.51 -2.99
CA GLN A 40 6.63 -12.90 -3.66
C GLN A 40 5.61 -11.79 -3.51
N PRO A 41 5.75 -10.71 -4.31
CA PRO A 41 4.90 -9.54 -4.16
C PRO A 41 3.45 -9.83 -4.51
N ARG A 42 2.54 -9.21 -3.75
CA ARG A 42 1.12 -9.27 -4.06
C ARG A 42 0.80 -8.31 -5.18
N GLN A 43 -0.34 -8.55 -5.81
CA GLN A 43 -0.93 -7.59 -6.75
C GLN A 43 -1.76 -6.57 -5.96
N ILE A 44 -1.92 -5.37 -6.52
CA ILE A 44 -2.90 -4.42 -5.99
C ILE A 44 -4.30 -5.02 -6.12
N LYS A 45 -5.21 -4.68 -5.22
CA LYS A 45 -6.55 -5.25 -5.19
C LYS A 45 -7.64 -4.22 -5.39
N ALA A 46 -8.49 -4.47 -6.37
CA ALA A 46 -9.71 -3.71 -6.56
C ALA A 46 -10.70 -4.04 -5.44
N ASN A 47 -11.38 -3.04 -4.93
CA ASN A 47 -12.39 -3.20 -3.89
C ASN A 47 -13.57 -2.28 -4.20
N LYS A 48 -14.78 -2.73 -3.90
CA LYS A 48 -15.98 -1.94 -4.15
C LYS A 48 -16.82 -1.73 -2.89
N ASP A 49 -16.38 -2.25 -1.76
CA ASP A 49 -17.18 -2.30 -0.54
C ASP A 49 -16.69 -1.36 0.56
N TYR A 50 -15.40 -1.04 0.60
CA TYR A 50 -14.86 -0.16 1.64
C TYR A 50 -15.41 1.25 1.48
N PHE A 51 -16.12 1.69 2.50
CA PHE A 51 -16.83 2.97 2.48
C PHE A 51 -15.90 4.15 2.15
N ILE A 52 -14.73 4.19 2.80
CA ILE A 52 -13.80 5.30 2.62
C ILE A 52 -13.30 5.40 1.17
N LEU A 53 -13.08 4.27 0.52
CA LEU A 53 -12.68 4.26 -0.89
C LEU A 53 -13.83 4.66 -1.80
N LYS A 54 -15.03 4.15 -1.49
CA LYS A 54 -16.22 4.35 -2.30
C LYS A 54 -16.65 5.82 -2.32
N LYS A 55 -16.51 6.52 -1.20
CA LYS A 55 -17.00 7.89 -1.04
C LYS A 55 -15.94 8.96 -1.32
N SER A 56 -14.69 8.59 -1.46
CA SER A 56 -13.63 9.56 -1.73
C SER A 56 -13.71 10.07 -3.16
N THR A 57 -13.50 11.39 -3.32
CA THR A 57 -13.41 12.03 -4.62
C THR A 57 -11.96 12.24 -5.05
N SER A 58 -11.02 11.95 -4.17
CA SER A 58 -9.58 12.04 -4.44
C SER A 58 -9.01 10.66 -4.72
N PRO A 59 -7.84 10.55 -5.36
CA PRO A 59 -7.13 9.28 -5.44
C PRO A 59 -6.93 8.74 -4.03
N SER A 60 -7.39 7.53 -3.76
CA SER A 60 -7.38 6.97 -2.40
C SER A 60 -7.05 5.49 -2.45
N VAL A 61 -6.31 5.06 -1.42
CA VAL A 61 -5.96 3.65 -1.24
C VAL A 61 -6.03 3.29 0.23
N ILE A 62 -6.15 2.00 0.51
CA ILE A 62 -5.97 1.45 1.85
C ILE A 62 -4.76 0.56 1.81
N VAL A 63 -3.79 0.84 2.69
CA VAL A 63 -2.56 0.06 2.79
C VAL A 63 -2.66 -0.84 4.01
N GLU A 64 -2.60 -2.15 3.80
CA GLU A 64 -2.40 -3.11 4.87
C GLU A 64 -0.92 -3.41 4.95
N CYS A 65 -0.31 -3.05 6.07
CA CYS A 65 1.15 -3.14 6.21
C CYS A 65 1.64 -4.55 6.54
N GLY A 66 0.74 -5.46 6.90
CA GLY A 66 1.04 -6.84 7.21
C GLY A 66 -0.17 -7.53 7.77
N PHE A 67 -0.03 -8.82 8.05
CA PHE A 67 -1.14 -9.65 8.54
C PHE A 67 -0.90 -10.02 10.00
N LEU A 68 -1.80 -9.60 10.89
CA LEU A 68 -1.70 -9.91 12.31
C LEU A 68 -1.77 -11.40 12.60
N SER A 69 -2.35 -12.18 11.69
CA SER A 69 -2.38 -13.64 11.82
C SER A 69 -1.00 -14.28 11.63
N ASN A 70 -0.03 -13.56 11.09
CA ASN A 70 1.33 -14.02 10.93
C ASN A 70 2.16 -13.54 12.13
N PRO A 71 2.68 -14.43 13.01
CA PRO A 71 3.41 -14.02 14.21
C PRO A 71 4.65 -13.18 13.92
N ASP A 72 5.37 -13.49 12.84
CA ASP A 72 6.57 -12.73 12.48
C ASP A 72 6.22 -11.31 12.07
N GLU A 73 5.14 -11.13 11.33
CA GLU A 73 4.67 -9.79 10.93
C GLU A 73 4.16 -9.00 12.12
N THR A 74 3.52 -9.66 13.07
CA THR A 74 3.07 -9.00 14.30
C THR A 74 4.24 -8.39 15.04
N LEU A 75 5.35 -9.13 15.16
CA LEU A 75 6.57 -8.63 15.80
C LEU A 75 7.17 -7.46 15.02
N LEU A 76 7.24 -7.57 13.70
CA LEU A 76 7.78 -6.50 12.85
C LEU A 76 6.94 -5.23 12.98
N LEU A 77 5.62 -5.35 12.96
CA LEU A 77 4.72 -4.21 13.00
C LEU A 77 4.79 -3.46 14.34
N SER A 78 5.27 -4.11 15.40
CA SER A 78 5.49 -3.45 16.69
C SER A 78 6.85 -2.79 16.81
N ASP A 79 7.76 -3.00 15.86
CA ASP A 79 9.09 -2.43 15.86
C ASP A 79 9.08 -1.03 15.24
N LYS A 80 9.62 -0.05 15.98
CA LYS A 80 9.61 1.35 15.54
C LYS A 80 10.44 1.59 14.28
N THR A 81 11.56 0.91 14.15
CA THR A 81 12.42 1.04 12.97
C THR A 81 11.69 0.54 11.73
N TYR A 82 10.98 -0.58 11.87
CA TYR A 82 10.20 -1.14 10.78
C TYR A 82 9.03 -0.21 10.41
N GLN A 83 8.36 0.37 11.40
CA GLN A 83 7.28 1.33 11.18
C GLN A 83 7.76 2.54 10.36
N LYS A 84 8.96 3.06 10.68
CA LYS A 84 9.56 4.16 9.93
C LYS A 84 9.86 3.76 8.48
N LYS A 85 10.34 2.55 8.30
CA LYS A 85 10.63 2.01 6.96
C LYS A 85 9.35 1.93 6.12
N LEU A 86 8.26 1.46 6.73
CA LEU A 86 6.96 1.42 6.06
C LEU A 86 6.48 2.82 5.67
N ALA A 87 6.54 3.75 6.61
CA ALA A 87 6.10 5.13 6.37
C ALA A 87 6.90 5.78 5.25
N GLN A 88 8.22 5.57 5.25
CA GLN A 88 9.09 6.13 4.22
C GLN A 88 8.80 5.52 2.85
N ALA A 89 8.56 4.22 2.78
CA ALA A 89 8.21 3.56 1.53
C ALA A 89 6.88 4.08 0.97
N ILE A 90 5.89 4.27 1.84
CA ILE A 90 4.60 4.85 1.43
C ILE A 90 4.80 6.27 0.90
N TYR A 91 5.62 7.07 1.57
CA TYR A 91 5.95 8.42 1.12
C TYR A 91 6.57 8.41 -0.28
N ILE A 92 7.53 7.52 -0.50
CA ILE A 92 8.17 7.36 -1.81
C ILE A 92 7.14 6.99 -2.88
N GLY A 93 6.27 6.04 -2.57
CA GLY A 93 5.23 5.61 -3.50
C GLY A 93 4.25 6.72 -3.87
N ILE A 94 3.85 7.53 -2.88
CA ILE A 94 2.98 8.68 -3.12
C ILE A 94 3.69 9.71 -3.98
N THR A 95 4.95 10.01 -3.65
CA THR A 95 5.75 10.99 -4.40
C THR A 95 5.94 10.55 -5.85
N ASP A 96 6.24 9.27 -6.07
CA ASP A 96 6.39 8.73 -7.42
C ASP A 96 5.08 8.87 -8.21
N TYR A 97 3.94 8.57 -7.56
CA TYR A 97 2.65 8.75 -8.20
C TYR A 97 2.42 10.22 -8.59
N LEU A 98 2.68 11.15 -7.67
CA LEU A 98 2.49 12.58 -7.93
C LEU A 98 3.40 13.08 -9.05
N ASN A 99 4.63 12.61 -9.11
CA ASN A 99 5.56 12.96 -10.18
C ASN A 99 5.06 12.51 -11.55
N GLN A 100 4.42 11.37 -11.62
CA GLN A 100 3.88 10.86 -12.88
C GLN A 100 2.56 11.53 -13.25
N ALA A 101 1.68 11.74 -12.27
CA ALA A 101 0.35 12.28 -12.52
C ALA A 101 0.34 13.79 -12.68
N TYR A 102 1.23 14.50 -11.96
CA TYR A 102 1.24 15.95 -11.92
C TYR A 102 2.67 16.51 -11.99
N PRO A 103 3.44 16.18 -13.03
CA PRO A 103 4.87 16.51 -13.04
C PRO A 103 5.15 18.01 -12.98
N LYS A 104 4.28 18.84 -13.54
CA LYS A 104 4.52 20.30 -13.58
C LYS A 104 4.37 20.98 -12.22
N TYR A 105 3.79 20.32 -11.24
CA TYR A 105 3.61 20.89 -9.90
C TYR A 105 4.72 20.50 -8.93
N LEU A 106 5.64 19.63 -9.35
CA LEU A 106 6.68 19.07 -8.49
C LEU A 106 8.09 19.44 -8.93
N GLN A 107 8.19 20.30 -9.92
CA GLN A 107 9.48 20.81 -10.40
C GLN A 107 9.91 22.05 -9.68
#